data_7db94b0ca8b2c6a582b922adce242661
#
_entry.id   7db94b0ca8b2c6a582b922adce242661
#
_cell.length_a   1.000
_cell.length_b   1.000
_cell.length_c   1.000
_cell.angle_alpha   90.00
_cell.angle_beta   90.00
_cell.angle_gamma   90.00
#
_symmetry.space_group_name_H-M   'P 1'
#
loop_
_entity.id
_entity.type
_entity.pdbx_description
1 polymer ?
#
loop_
_entity_poly.entity_id
_entity_poly.type
_entity_poly.pdbx_seq_one_letter_code
_entity_poly.pdbx_strand_id
1 'polypeptide(L)'
;MAYADSHLHVADPRFKGIDSGAEVLFGCSSMPDEWDYLSRMVGGKVVRFYGTHPWYFDKIDLEGLERLLIDDKEGNVGEIGLDSKHGNLEDQIQPFVSQLELAEKYGRIANIHMVGCEEEMLRILRKHHVKCILHSFSGPESYIIPFAECGCFFSISPRIHRKSDEKVRSLLSRIPEDKLLIETDTPDNPMGMDDHIARLSKIMSISYSELESITLRNAMSLLP
;
A
#
# COMPACT_ATOMS: atom_id res chain seq x y z
N MET A 1 7.32 7.30 -20.46
CA MET A 1 6.20 7.17 -19.53
C MET A 1 6.81 6.84 -18.18
N ALA A 2 6.40 7.54 -17.15
CA ALA A 2 6.95 7.39 -15.81
C ALA A 2 5.80 7.19 -14.81
N TYR A 3 5.77 6.05 -14.12
CA TYR A 3 4.72 5.73 -13.18
C TYR A 3 5.26 5.42 -11.77
N ALA A 4 4.38 5.50 -10.79
CA ALA A 4 4.60 4.98 -9.45
C ALA A 4 3.85 3.66 -9.27
N ASP A 5 4.49 2.66 -8.66
CA ASP A 5 3.84 1.46 -8.15
C ASP A 5 3.81 1.53 -6.63
N SER A 6 2.63 1.78 -6.07
CA SER A 6 2.50 2.08 -4.64
C SER A 6 2.41 0.85 -3.73
N HIS A 7 2.52 -0.36 -4.29
CA HIS A 7 2.64 -1.60 -3.51
C HIS A 7 3.10 -2.78 -4.37
N LEU A 8 4.23 -3.37 -3.97
CA LEU A 8 4.75 -4.60 -4.58
C LEU A 8 5.73 -5.31 -3.61
N HIS A 9 5.94 -6.62 -3.83
CA HIS A 9 6.81 -7.46 -3.01
C HIS A 9 8.12 -7.79 -3.74
N VAL A 10 9.10 -6.89 -3.67
CA VAL A 10 10.39 -7.04 -4.37
C VAL A 10 11.28 -8.14 -3.79
N ALA A 11 11.05 -8.54 -2.54
CA ALA A 11 11.79 -9.62 -1.88
C ALA A 11 11.21 -11.01 -2.17
N ASP A 12 10.01 -11.10 -2.76
CA ASP A 12 9.42 -12.38 -3.14
C ASP A 12 10.27 -13.06 -4.23
N PRO A 13 10.63 -14.35 -4.10
CA PRO A 13 11.42 -15.09 -5.10
C PRO A 13 10.79 -15.15 -6.50
N ARG A 14 9.49 -14.92 -6.62
CA ARG A 14 8.76 -14.85 -7.89
C ARG A 14 8.90 -13.50 -8.60
N PHE A 15 9.44 -12.47 -7.91
CA PHE A 15 9.62 -11.13 -8.48
C PHE A 15 10.61 -11.16 -9.64
N LYS A 16 10.21 -10.66 -10.81
CA LYS A 16 10.98 -10.77 -12.07
C LYS A 16 11.89 -9.56 -12.37
N GLY A 17 11.92 -8.59 -11.46
CA GLY A 17 12.73 -7.39 -11.62
C GLY A 17 11.90 -6.12 -11.87
N ILE A 18 12.59 -5.00 -11.82
CA ILE A 18 11.99 -3.66 -11.91
C ILE A 18 11.76 -3.30 -13.37
N ASP A 19 10.55 -2.88 -13.70
CA ASP A 19 10.21 -2.35 -15.02
C ASP A 19 10.96 -1.01 -15.25
N SER A 20 11.43 -0.80 -16.48
CA SER A 20 12.12 0.42 -16.90
C SER A 20 11.25 1.67 -16.81
N GLY A 21 9.93 1.54 -16.95
CA GLY A 21 8.95 2.64 -16.86
C GLY A 21 8.70 3.13 -15.43
N ALA A 22 9.04 2.35 -14.41
CA ALA A 22 8.86 2.76 -13.03
C ALA A 22 9.76 3.94 -12.66
N GLU A 23 9.19 4.98 -12.06
CA GLU A 23 9.91 6.10 -11.46
C GLU A 23 10.16 5.85 -9.97
N VAL A 24 9.13 5.38 -9.27
CA VAL A 24 9.18 5.02 -7.86
C VAL A 24 8.36 3.76 -7.58
N LEU A 25 8.87 2.90 -6.72
CA LEU A 25 8.29 1.62 -6.33
C LEU A 25 8.24 1.52 -4.81
N PHE A 26 7.06 1.25 -4.26
CA PHE A 26 6.90 1.06 -2.82
C PHE A 26 6.98 -0.43 -2.50
N GLY A 27 8.22 -0.86 -2.25
CA GLY A 27 8.55 -2.26 -1.97
C GLY A 27 8.22 -2.64 -0.53
N CYS A 28 7.21 -3.50 -0.35
CA CYS A 28 6.76 -3.97 0.95
C CYS A 28 7.32 -5.36 1.27
N SER A 29 7.62 -5.60 2.55
CA SER A 29 7.86 -6.94 3.07
C SER A 29 6.58 -7.55 3.62
N SER A 30 6.51 -8.88 3.60
CA SER A 30 5.47 -9.66 4.27
C SER A 30 5.93 -10.22 5.60
N MET A 31 7.24 -10.43 5.78
CA MET A 31 7.83 -11.04 6.96
C MET A 31 9.21 -10.43 7.31
N PRO A 32 9.66 -10.60 8.57
CA PRO A 32 10.95 -10.07 9.02
C PRO A 32 12.17 -10.63 8.27
N ASP A 33 12.11 -11.83 7.75
CA ASP A 33 13.22 -12.45 6.99
C ASP A 33 13.47 -11.79 5.62
N GLU A 34 12.55 -10.98 5.13
CA GLU A 34 12.68 -10.17 3.91
C GLU A 34 13.38 -8.82 4.13
N TRP A 35 13.49 -8.36 5.38
CA TRP A 35 13.99 -7.02 5.71
C TRP A 35 15.45 -6.79 5.32
N ASP A 36 16.31 -7.80 5.50
CA ASP A 36 17.70 -7.71 5.12
C ASP A 36 17.88 -7.52 3.60
N TYR A 37 17.04 -8.18 2.80
CA TYR A 37 17.04 -7.97 1.34
C TYR A 37 16.60 -6.55 0.99
N LEU A 38 15.46 -6.10 1.56
CA LEU A 38 14.92 -4.77 1.30
C LEU A 38 15.89 -3.65 1.72
N SER A 39 16.55 -3.79 2.87
CA SER A 39 17.47 -2.79 3.42
C SER A 39 18.69 -2.51 2.50
N ARG A 40 19.04 -3.45 1.63
CA ARG A 40 20.12 -3.29 0.65
C ARG A 40 19.71 -2.54 -0.61
N MET A 41 18.41 -2.28 -0.81
CA MET A 41 17.90 -1.53 -1.96
C MET A 41 18.00 -0.02 -1.75
N VAL A 42 19.22 0.48 -1.52
CA VAL A 42 19.49 1.90 -1.24
C VAL A 42 19.83 2.65 -2.54
N GLY A 43 19.36 3.89 -2.64
CA GLY A 43 19.74 4.81 -3.73
C GLY A 43 19.11 4.49 -5.08
N GLY A 44 18.08 3.63 -5.10
CA GLY A 44 17.33 3.25 -6.30
C GLY A 44 15.92 3.82 -6.30
N LYS A 45 15.09 3.27 -7.18
CA LYS A 45 13.67 3.64 -7.30
C LYS A 45 12.78 3.04 -6.20
N VAL A 46 13.31 2.17 -5.33
CA VAL A 46 12.54 1.44 -4.33
C VAL A 46 12.50 2.21 -3.01
N VAL A 47 11.32 2.64 -2.63
CA VAL A 47 10.99 3.12 -1.29
C VAL A 47 10.66 1.90 -0.44
N ARG A 48 11.39 1.70 0.65
CA ARG A 48 11.35 0.49 1.47
C ARG A 48 10.26 0.59 2.53
N PHE A 49 9.46 -0.47 2.63
CA PHE A 49 8.42 -0.64 3.65
C PHE A 49 8.68 -1.94 4.41
N TYR A 50 9.06 -1.83 5.67
CA TYR A 50 9.34 -2.95 6.57
C TYR A 50 8.11 -3.25 7.42
N GLY A 51 7.63 -4.47 7.39
CA GLY A 51 6.44 -4.87 8.15
C GLY A 51 6.28 -6.37 8.26
N THR A 52 5.32 -6.77 9.09
CA THR A 52 4.84 -8.14 9.19
C THR A 52 3.36 -8.15 8.83
N HIS A 53 3.06 -8.81 7.72
CA HIS A 53 1.72 -8.96 7.17
C HIS A 53 0.79 -9.67 8.16
N PRO A 54 -0.51 -9.36 8.24
CA PRO A 54 -1.45 -9.98 9.19
C PRO A 54 -1.54 -11.51 9.11
N TRP A 55 -1.16 -12.11 8.00
CA TRP A 55 -1.10 -13.58 7.90
C TRP A 55 0.03 -14.23 8.71
N TYR A 56 1.02 -13.43 9.10
CA TYR A 56 2.21 -13.85 9.84
C TYR A 56 2.35 -13.08 11.17
N PHE A 57 1.24 -12.66 11.76
CA PHE A 57 1.22 -11.84 12.96
C PHE A 57 1.96 -12.48 14.15
N ASP A 58 2.06 -13.82 14.17
CA ASP A 58 2.82 -14.60 15.17
C ASP A 58 4.35 -14.51 15.00
N LYS A 59 4.84 -13.97 13.88
CA LYS A 59 6.26 -13.79 13.56
C LYS A 59 6.74 -12.34 13.72
N ILE A 60 5.93 -11.48 14.32
CA ILE A 60 6.25 -10.07 14.49
C ILE A 60 7.55 -9.89 15.31
N ASP A 61 8.45 -9.02 14.81
CA ASP A 61 9.68 -8.59 15.50
C ASP A 61 9.69 -7.06 15.62
N LEU A 62 9.06 -6.55 16.68
CA LEU A 62 8.96 -5.10 16.92
C LEU A 62 10.32 -4.46 17.23
N GLU A 63 11.21 -5.17 17.92
CA GLU A 63 12.54 -4.65 18.24
C GLU A 63 13.40 -4.56 16.96
N GLY A 64 13.31 -5.55 16.09
CA GLY A 64 13.97 -5.55 14.78
C GLY A 64 13.44 -4.44 13.88
N LEU A 65 12.12 -4.26 13.82
CA LEU A 65 11.48 -3.19 13.06
C LEU A 65 11.92 -1.82 13.58
N GLU A 66 11.92 -1.61 14.87
CA GLU A 66 12.32 -0.34 15.47
C GLU A 66 13.79 -0.02 15.16
N ARG A 67 14.71 -1.01 15.26
CA ARG A 67 16.12 -0.84 14.88
C ARG A 67 16.26 -0.42 13.42
N LEU A 68 15.52 -1.07 12.51
CA LEU A 68 15.54 -0.69 11.09
C LEU A 68 15.07 0.74 10.85
N LEU A 69 13.99 1.19 11.51
CA LEU A 69 13.50 2.57 11.39
C LEU A 69 14.47 3.61 11.99
N ILE A 70 15.30 3.22 12.95
CA ILE A 70 16.36 4.06 13.50
C ILE A 70 17.52 4.19 12.50
N ASP A 71 17.94 3.07 11.90
CA ASP A 71 19.10 2.99 11.02
C ASP A 71 18.78 3.50 9.60
N ASP A 72 17.63 3.14 9.06
CA ASP A 72 17.12 3.57 7.75
C ASP A 72 16.11 4.73 7.90
N LYS A 73 16.62 5.96 7.73
CA LYS A 73 15.79 7.16 7.87
C LYS A 73 14.74 7.34 6.76
N GLU A 74 14.89 6.63 5.65
CA GLU A 74 13.95 6.61 4.52
C GLU A 74 13.02 5.38 4.55
N GLY A 75 13.28 4.44 5.45
CA GLY A 75 12.43 3.26 5.65
C GLY A 75 11.06 3.62 6.21
N ASN A 76 10.03 2.97 5.72
CA ASN A 76 8.63 3.11 6.10
C ASN A 76 8.11 1.80 6.69
N VAL A 77 6.82 1.76 7.08
CA VAL A 77 6.23 0.58 7.72
C VAL A 77 5.21 -0.08 6.79
N GLY A 78 5.40 -1.35 6.48
CA GLY A 78 4.48 -2.13 5.62
C GLY A 78 5.15 -3.38 5.02
N GLU A 79 4.37 -4.35 4.62
CA GLU A 79 2.93 -4.42 4.70
C GLU A 79 2.48 -4.82 6.11
N ILE A 80 1.55 -4.07 6.68
CA ILE A 80 0.93 -4.35 7.98
C ILE A 80 -0.58 -4.28 7.84
N GLY A 81 -1.36 -4.76 8.79
CA GLY A 81 -2.81 -4.59 8.68
C GLY A 81 -3.65 -5.69 9.30
N LEU A 82 -4.87 -5.85 8.73
CA LEU A 82 -5.90 -6.76 9.24
C LEU A 82 -6.57 -7.51 8.07
N ASP A 83 -6.80 -8.80 8.26
CA ASP A 83 -7.54 -9.66 7.32
C ASP A 83 -8.56 -10.55 8.05
N SER A 84 -9.85 -10.21 7.98
CA SER A 84 -10.92 -10.97 8.61
C SER A 84 -11.18 -12.34 7.96
N LYS A 85 -10.58 -12.61 6.80
CA LYS A 85 -10.69 -13.89 6.10
C LYS A 85 -9.54 -14.84 6.39
N HIS A 86 -8.54 -14.38 7.15
CA HIS A 86 -7.37 -15.18 7.47
C HIS A 86 -7.13 -15.23 8.99
N GLY A 87 -7.53 -16.32 9.62
CA GLY A 87 -7.40 -16.51 11.06
C GLY A 87 -8.39 -15.68 11.89
N ASN A 88 -8.07 -15.49 13.15
CA ASN A 88 -8.86 -14.69 14.08
C ASN A 88 -8.42 -13.22 14.01
N LEU A 89 -9.37 -12.32 13.76
CA LEU A 89 -9.10 -10.88 13.64
C LEU A 89 -8.52 -10.28 14.95
N GLU A 90 -9.02 -10.72 16.09
CA GLU A 90 -8.58 -10.20 17.41
C GLU A 90 -7.08 -10.42 17.65
N ASP A 91 -6.53 -11.55 17.17
CA ASP A 91 -5.12 -11.88 17.32
C ASP A 91 -4.21 -10.98 16.45
N GLN A 92 -4.75 -10.38 15.40
CA GLN A 92 -4.03 -9.50 14.46
C GLN A 92 -3.99 -8.04 14.95
N ILE A 93 -4.95 -7.62 15.79
CA ILE A 93 -5.12 -6.20 16.17
C ILE A 93 -3.88 -5.67 16.88
N GLN A 94 -3.43 -6.32 17.95
CA GLN A 94 -2.29 -5.84 18.72
C GLN A 94 -0.99 -5.80 17.89
N PRO A 95 -0.62 -6.85 17.12
CA PRO A 95 0.49 -6.81 16.18
C PRO A 95 0.41 -5.65 15.16
N PHE A 96 -0.77 -5.39 14.60
CA PHE A 96 -0.99 -4.28 13.70
C PHE A 96 -0.78 -2.93 14.38
N VAL A 97 -1.45 -2.71 15.54
CA VAL A 97 -1.36 -1.45 16.30
C VAL A 97 0.07 -1.16 16.72
N SER A 98 0.81 -2.15 17.19
CA SER A 98 2.21 -1.95 17.60
C SER A 98 3.12 -1.52 16.46
N GLN A 99 2.93 -2.03 15.25
CA GLN A 99 3.67 -1.59 14.07
C GLN A 99 3.24 -0.19 13.62
N LEU A 100 1.94 0.12 13.70
CA LEU A 100 1.41 1.43 13.38
C LEU A 100 1.93 2.51 14.35
N GLU A 101 2.06 2.19 15.64
CA GLU A 101 2.65 3.06 16.67
C GLU A 101 4.13 3.35 16.37
N LEU A 102 4.89 2.40 15.84
CA LEU A 102 6.26 2.65 15.37
C LEU A 102 6.28 3.58 14.15
N ALA A 103 5.36 3.42 13.20
CA ALA A 103 5.22 4.35 12.09
C ALA A 103 4.94 5.77 12.59
N GLU A 104 4.02 5.94 13.53
CA GLU A 104 3.69 7.23 14.14
C GLU A 104 4.88 7.83 14.88
N LYS A 105 5.53 7.04 15.74
CA LYS A 105 6.69 7.45 16.54
C LYS A 105 7.84 8.00 15.70
N TYR A 106 8.10 7.40 14.54
CA TYR A 106 9.20 7.79 13.66
C TYR A 106 8.78 8.66 12.47
N GLY A 107 7.50 9.05 12.38
CA GLY A 107 6.97 9.88 11.31
C GLY A 107 7.02 9.19 9.94
N ARG A 108 6.75 7.88 9.90
CA ARG A 108 6.82 7.05 8.70
C ARG A 108 5.45 6.84 8.08
N ILE A 109 5.43 6.52 6.78
CA ILE A 109 4.22 6.12 6.06
C ILE A 109 3.90 4.67 6.44
N ALA A 110 2.61 4.34 6.56
CA ALA A 110 2.16 2.95 6.71
C ALA A 110 1.48 2.44 5.43
N ASN A 111 1.95 1.30 4.89
CA ASN A 111 1.29 0.59 3.78
C ASN A 111 0.47 -0.55 4.38
N ILE A 112 -0.87 -0.47 4.19
CA ILE A 112 -1.84 -1.20 5.00
C ILE A 112 -2.66 -2.18 4.17
N HIS A 113 -2.61 -3.45 4.57
CA HIS A 113 -3.53 -4.50 4.17
C HIS A 113 -4.85 -4.40 4.94
N MET A 114 -5.97 -4.40 4.21
CA MET A 114 -7.29 -4.35 4.83
C MET A 114 -8.29 -5.22 4.07
N VAL A 115 -8.75 -6.31 4.67
CA VAL A 115 -9.73 -7.22 4.07
C VAL A 115 -10.88 -7.50 5.02
N GLY A 116 -12.08 -6.97 4.70
CA GLY A 116 -13.34 -7.24 5.41
C GLY A 116 -13.37 -6.80 6.87
N CYS A 117 -12.63 -5.74 7.22
CA CYS A 117 -12.51 -5.21 8.57
C CYS A 117 -12.51 -3.66 8.58
N GLU A 118 -13.21 -3.04 7.65
CA GLU A 118 -13.19 -1.59 7.41
C GLU A 118 -13.57 -0.78 8.66
N GLU A 119 -14.57 -1.23 9.42
CA GLU A 119 -15.01 -0.53 10.63
C GLU A 119 -13.95 -0.56 11.72
N GLU A 120 -13.36 -1.74 11.96
CA GLU A 120 -12.29 -1.90 12.95
C GLU A 120 -11.03 -1.11 12.54
N MET A 121 -10.64 -1.20 11.26
CA MET A 121 -9.53 -0.43 10.71
C MET A 121 -9.74 1.07 10.90
N LEU A 122 -10.91 1.59 10.56
CA LEU A 122 -11.25 3.00 10.74
C LEU A 122 -11.21 3.42 12.21
N ARG A 123 -11.71 2.55 13.12
CA ARG A 123 -11.68 2.79 14.57
C ARG A 123 -10.26 2.92 15.11
N ILE A 124 -9.34 2.14 14.56
CA ILE A 124 -7.92 2.20 14.92
C ILE A 124 -7.29 3.47 14.33
N LEU A 125 -7.40 3.69 13.02
CA LEU A 125 -6.74 4.81 12.34
C LEU A 125 -7.19 6.19 12.84
N ARG A 126 -8.41 6.33 13.34
CA ARG A 126 -8.87 7.58 14.01
C ARG A 126 -8.11 7.97 15.25
N LYS A 127 -7.34 7.05 15.84
CA LYS A 127 -6.56 7.29 17.07
C LYS A 127 -5.08 7.56 16.78
N HIS A 128 -4.67 7.44 15.51
CA HIS A 128 -3.27 7.57 15.09
C HIS A 128 -3.11 8.66 14.03
N HIS A 129 -1.98 9.36 14.07
CA HIS A 129 -1.63 10.43 13.11
C HIS A 129 -0.54 9.96 12.15
N VAL A 130 -0.88 8.98 11.32
CA VAL A 130 0.04 8.36 10.34
C VAL A 130 -0.49 8.57 8.93
N LYS A 131 0.37 8.97 8.00
CA LYS A 131 0.02 8.90 6.58
C LYS A 131 -0.06 7.42 6.17
N CYS A 132 -1.20 7.00 5.65
CA CYS A 132 -1.44 5.60 5.32
C CYS A 132 -1.73 5.41 3.84
N ILE A 133 -1.33 4.26 3.31
CA ILE A 133 -1.77 3.75 2.01
C ILE A 133 -2.63 2.53 2.29
N LEU A 134 -3.91 2.58 1.93
CA LEU A 134 -4.75 1.40 1.91
C LEU A 134 -4.51 0.69 0.58
N HIS A 135 -3.66 -0.35 0.60
CA HIS A 135 -3.32 -1.06 -0.63
C HIS A 135 -4.48 -1.93 -1.10
N SER A 136 -4.53 -2.20 -2.41
CA SER A 136 -5.54 -3.03 -3.09
C SER A 136 -6.99 -2.68 -2.70
N PHE A 137 -7.25 -1.37 -2.48
CA PHE A 137 -8.53 -0.90 -1.98
C PHE A 137 -9.67 -1.23 -2.93
N SER A 138 -10.64 -1.96 -2.42
CA SER A 138 -11.86 -2.33 -3.15
C SER A 138 -13.09 -2.43 -2.25
N GLY A 139 -13.02 -1.83 -1.07
CA GLY A 139 -14.04 -1.85 -0.04
C GLY A 139 -15.27 -1.00 -0.38
N PRO A 140 -16.23 -0.88 0.56
CA PRO A 140 -17.42 -0.07 0.37
C PRO A 140 -17.11 1.42 0.21
N GLU A 141 -17.80 2.08 -0.73
CA GLU A 141 -17.61 3.52 -1.04
C GLU A 141 -17.87 4.43 0.17
N SER A 142 -18.72 4.02 1.11
CA SER A 142 -19.03 4.77 2.33
C SER A 142 -17.85 5.01 3.26
N TYR A 143 -16.79 4.20 3.16
CA TYR A 143 -15.57 4.35 3.96
C TYR A 143 -14.51 5.26 3.34
N ILE A 144 -14.65 5.65 2.06
CA ILE A 144 -13.62 6.44 1.36
C ILE A 144 -13.37 7.76 2.08
N ILE A 145 -14.41 8.58 2.30
CA ILE A 145 -14.23 9.89 2.94
C ILE A 145 -13.75 9.74 4.39
N PRO A 146 -14.33 8.87 5.24
CA PRO A 146 -13.79 8.62 6.58
C PRO A 146 -12.32 8.23 6.63
N PHE A 147 -11.84 7.37 5.72
CA PHE A 147 -10.42 7.04 5.63
C PHE A 147 -9.56 8.18 5.09
N ALA A 148 -10.05 8.94 4.09
CA ALA A 148 -9.34 10.11 3.59
C ALA A 148 -9.12 11.17 4.68
N GLU A 149 -10.11 11.38 5.57
CA GLU A 149 -10.00 12.26 6.75
C GLU A 149 -8.98 11.76 7.78
N CYS A 150 -8.71 10.45 7.83
CA CYS A 150 -7.61 9.86 8.63
C CYS A 150 -6.24 9.97 7.94
N GLY A 151 -6.12 10.65 6.79
CA GLY A 151 -4.86 10.79 6.06
C GLY A 151 -4.53 9.64 5.12
N CYS A 152 -5.49 8.75 4.84
CA CYS A 152 -5.29 7.60 3.96
C CYS A 152 -5.29 7.99 2.47
N PHE A 153 -4.41 7.35 1.72
CA PHE A 153 -4.41 7.24 0.26
C PHE A 153 -4.98 5.87 -0.13
N PHE A 154 -5.54 5.79 -1.32
CA PHE A 154 -6.21 4.59 -1.83
C PHE A 154 -5.45 4.06 -3.03
N SER A 155 -4.79 2.93 -2.88
CA SER A 155 -4.08 2.30 -3.97
C SER A 155 -4.95 1.22 -4.62
N ILE A 156 -5.03 1.28 -5.94
CA ILE A 156 -5.90 0.42 -6.74
C ILE A 156 -5.06 -0.61 -7.48
N SER A 157 -5.24 -1.88 -7.15
CA SER A 157 -4.57 -3.00 -7.80
C SER A 157 -5.37 -3.56 -8.99
N PRO A 158 -4.75 -4.36 -9.86
CA PRO A 158 -5.44 -5.04 -10.95
C PRO A 158 -6.60 -5.95 -10.51
N ARG A 159 -6.64 -6.36 -9.24
CA ARG A 159 -7.76 -7.13 -8.67
C ARG A 159 -9.11 -6.42 -8.80
N ILE A 160 -9.11 -5.07 -8.89
CA ILE A 160 -10.30 -4.27 -9.08
C ILE A 160 -11.07 -4.66 -10.36
N HIS A 161 -10.38 -5.13 -11.38
CA HIS A 161 -10.97 -5.53 -12.66
C HIS A 161 -11.80 -6.83 -12.61
N ARG A 162 -11.89 -7.48 -11.44
CA ARG A 162 -12.87 -8.54 -11.18
C ARG A 162 -14.28 -7.99 -10.97
N LYS A 163 -14.42 -6.68 -10.70
CA LYS A 163 -15.70 -5.97 -10.64
C LYS A 163 -16.12 -5.49 -12.04
N SER A 164 -17.40 -5.17 -12.23
CA SER A 164 -17.85 -4.51 -13.48
C SER A 164 -17.26 -3.10 -13.60
N ASP A 165 -17.03 -2.63 -14.82
CA ASP A 165 -16.49 -1.28 -15.08
C ASP A 165 -17.35 -0.17 -14.45
N GLU A 166 -18.68 -0.38 -14.35
CA GLU A 166 -19.60 0.55 -13.69
C GLU A 166 -19.29 0.66 -12.17
N LYS A 167 -19.07 -0.48 -11.50
CA LYS A 167 -18.70 -0.50 -10.06
C LYS A 167 -17.31 0.10 -9.83
N VAL A 168 -16.38 -0.15 -10.74
CA VAL A 168 -15.04 0.44 -10.65
C VAL A 168 -15.12 1.96 -10.83
N ARG A 169 -15.88 2.44 -11.82
CA ARG A 169 -16.09 3.87 -12.06
C ARG A 169 -16.75 4.54 -10.85
N SER A 170 -17.78 3.93 -10.27
CA SER A 170 -18.45 4.46 -9.07
C SER A 170 -17.45 4.62 -7.92
N LEU A 171 -16.69 3.59 -7.61
CA LEU A 171 -15.70 3.62 -6.54
C LEU A 171 -14.64 4.69 -6.78
N LEU A 172 -14.04 4.73 -7.98
CA LEU A 172 -12.98 5.69 -8.31
C LEU A 172 -13.47 7.14 -8.26
N SER A 173 -14.73 7.40 -8.65
CA SER A 173 -15.32 8.74 -8.59
C SER A 173 -15.52 9.28 -7.18
N ARG A 174 -15.43 8.42 -6.15
CA ARG A 174 -15.53 8.82 -4.73
C ARG A 174 -14.17 9.09 -4.08
N ILE A 175 -13.09 8.57 -4.67
CA ILE A 175 -11.75 8.79 -4.16
C ILE A 175 -11.33 10.23 -4.52
N PRO A 176 -10.92 11.06 -3.53
CA PRO A 176 -10.34 12.36 -3.84
C PRO A 176 -9.14 12.21 -4.79
N GLU A 177 -9.06 13.06 -5.82
CA GLU A 177 -8.02 12.95 -6.86
C GLU A 177 -6.61 12.94 -6.26
N ASP A 178 -6.36 13.77 -5.24
CA ASP A 178 -5.08 13.88 -4.53
C ASP A 178 -4.77 12.71 -3.58
N LYS A 179 -5.68 11.72 -3.50
CA LYS A 179 -5.54 10.52 -2.68
C LYS A 179 -5.50 9.22 -3.49
N LEU A 180 -5.65 9.32 -4.82
CA LEU A 180 -5.64 8.15 -5.70
C LEU A 180 -4.22 7.69 -6.01
N LEU A 181 -3.95 6.41 -5.76
CA LEU A 181 -2.74 5.70 -6.14
C LEU A 181 -3.08 4.47 -6.99
N ILE A 182 -2.09 3.92 -7.66
CA ILE A 182 -2.19 2.64 -8.36
C ILE A 182 -1.00 1.76 -8.01
N GLU A 183 -1.19 0.46 -8.12
CA GLU A 183 -0.20 -0.55 -7.81
C GLU A 183 -0.33 -1.77 -8.70
N THR A 184 0.69 -2.62 -8.72
CA THR A 184 0.59 -3.93 -9.36
C THR A 184 0.26 -5.04 -8.37
N ASP A 185 0.69 -4.91 -7.12
CA ASP A 185 0.68 -6.00 -6.12
C ASP A 185 1.42 -7.23 -6.68
N THR A 186 2.52 -6.97 -7.41
CA THR A 186 3.35 -8.05 -7.98
C THR A 186 4.19 -8.71 -6.88
N PRO A 187 4.39 -10.02 -6.93
CA PRO A 187 4.08 -10.96 -8.03
C PRO A 187 2.69 -11.61 -7.97
N ASP A 188 1.81 -11.20 -7.06
CA ASP A 188 0.51 -11.82 -6.85
C ASP A 188 -0.52 -11.51 -7.94
N ASN A 189 -0.27 -10.47 -8.74
CA ASN A 189 -1.03 -10.16 -9.93
C ASN A 189 -0.17 -10.27 -11.19
N PRO A 190 -0.69 -10.91 -12.26
CA PRO A 190 0.03 -11.06 -13.53
C PRO A 190 -0.08 -9.83 -14.45
N MET A 191 -1.02 -8.91 -14.19
CA MET A 191 -1.23 -7.72 -15.04
C MET A 191 -0.16 -6.68 -14.76
N GLY A 192 0.54 -6.24 -15.79
CA GLY A 192 1.51 -5.17 -15.70
C GLY A 192 0.88 -3.78 -15.52
N MET A 193 1.70 -2.81 -15.10
CA MET A 193 1.24 -1.45 -14.81
C MET A 193 0.65 -0.76 -16.04
N ASP A 194 1.26 -0.91 -17.21
CA ASP A 194 0.77 -0.27 -18.45
C ASP A 194 -0.66 -0.72 -18.80
N ASP A 195 -0.93 -2.03 -18.73
CA ASP A 195 -2.27 -2.56 -19.00
C ASP A 195 -3.27 -2.09 -17.93
N HIS A 196 -2.83 -2.00 -16.69
CA HIS A 196 -3.64 -1.53 -15.57
C HIS A 196 -4.04 -0.06 -15.76
N ILE A 197 -3.08 0.83 -16.01
CA ILE A 197 -3.33 2.25 -16.30
C ILE A 197 -4.24 2.40 -17.53
N ALA A 198 -3.95 1.69 -18.63
CA ALA A 198 -4.73 1.76 -19.84
C ALA A 198 -6.20 1.35 -19.64
N ARG A 199 -6.47 0.38 -18.77
CA ARG A 199 -7.83 -0.05 -18.46
C ARG A 199 -8.54 0.93 -17.53
N LEU A 200 -7.87 1.39 -16.45
CA LEU A 200 -8.46 2.36 -15.53
C LEU A 200 -8.77 3.69 -16.22
N SER A 201 -7.86 4.20 -17.06
CA SER A 201 -8.07 5.46 -17.79
C SER A 201 -9.32 5.42 -18.67
N LYS A 202 -9.58 4.30 -19.35
CA LYS A 202 -10.82 4.08 -20.10
C LYS A 202 -12.06 4.09 -19.22
N ILE A 203 -12.00 3.41 -18.07
CA ILE A 203 -13.11 3.37 -17.10
C ILE A 203 -13.40 4.76 -16.56
N MET A 204 -12.37 5.54 -16.23
CA MET A 204 -12.49 6.91 -15.71
C MET A 204 -12.81 7.95 -16.78
N SER A 205 -12.70 7.61 -18.07
CA SER A 205 -12.87 8.53 -19.21
C SER A 205 -11.86 9.69 -19.21
N ILE A 206 -10.63 9.42 -18.78
CA ILE A 206 -9.48 10.33 -18.85
C ILE A 206 -8.37 9.73 -19.72
N SER A 207 -7.37 10.52 -20.09
CA SER A 207 -6.25 9.99 -20.86
C SER A 207 -5.33 9.13 -20.00
N TYR A 208 -4.58 8.22 -20.65
CA TYR A 208 -3.53 7.42 -20.00
C TYR A 208 -2.53 8.32 -19.26
N SER A 209 -2.02 9.35 -19.95
CA SER A 209 -1.03 10.28 -19.40
C SER A 209 -1.56 11.12 -18.23
N GLU A 210 -2.84 11.42 -18.21
CA GLU A 210 -3.47 12.14 -17.09
C GLU A 210 -3.53 11.25 -15.85
N LEU A 211 -3.99 10.01 -15.94
CA LEU A 211 -4.00 9.07 -14.82
C LEU A 211 -2.59 8.79 -14.31
N GLU A 212 -1.63 8.54 -15.22
CA GLU A 212 -0.22 8.36 -14.88
C GLU A 212 0.32 9.56 -14.09
N SER A 213 0.05 10.78 -14.56
CA SER A 213 0.51 12.01 -13.93
C SER A 213 -0.12 12.24 -12.54
N ILE A 214 -1.43 11.99 -12.39
CA ILE A 214 -2.14 12.12 -11.12
C ILE A 214 -1.53 11.15 -10.09
N THR A 215 -1.42 9.88 -10.42
CA THR A 215 -0.99 8.85 -9.47
C THR A 215 0.50 8.95 -9.14
N LEU A 216 1.35 9.32 -10.10
CA LEU A 216 2.77 9.60 -9.84
C LEU A 216 2.93 10.81 -8.90
N ARG A 217 2.26 11.93 -9.19
CA ARG A 217 2.29 13.13 -8.33
C ARG A 217 1.86 12.79 -6.91
N ASN A 218 0.79 12.02 -6.75
CA ASN A 218 0.27 11.63 -5.45
C ASN A 218 1.25 10.73 -4.68
N ALA A 219 1.87 9.76 -5.35
CA ALA A 219 2.91 8.92 -4.75
C ALA A 219 4.12 9.76 -4.31
N MET A 220 4.58 10.69 -5.15
CA MET A 220 5.69 11.59 -4.82
C MET A 220 5.37 12.54 -3.65
N SER A 221 4.10 12.93 -3.46
CA SER A 221 3.66 13.78 -2.33
C SER A 221 3.71 13.09 -0.97
N LEU A 222 3.81 11.77 -0.94
CA LEU A 222 4.00 10.98 0.27
C LEU A 222 5.45 11.04 0.76
N LEU A 223 6.39 11.18 -0.17
CA LEU A 223 7.82 11.17 0.12
C LEU A 223 8.30 12.53 0.67
N PRO A 224 9.39 12.55 1.48
CA PRO A 224 9.95 13.76 2.06
C PRO A 224 10.52 14.74 1.04
#